data_d37d2b13244d38362630ee2c74f2c35e
#
_entry.id   d37d2b13244d38362630ee2c74f2c35e
#
_cell.length_a   1.000
_cell.length_b   1.000
_cell.length_c   1.000
_cell.angle_alpha   90.00
_cell.angle_beta   90.00
_cell.angle_gamma   90.00
#
_symmetry.space_group_name_H-M   'P 1'
#
loop_
_entity.id
_entity.type
_entity.pdbx_description
1 polymer ?
#
loop_
_entity_poly.entity_id
_entity_poly.type
_entity_poly.pdbx_seq_one_letter_code
_entity_poly.pdbx_strand_id
1 'polypeptide(L)'
;KYAVELVNVDSVAFSPFVNLFSSQNVQTCFSKVAIVTDDDRCTKKSETNYINKDFDYDDVNSDISGKLLSGTPSERCNELETSCRAVGINVFKATKTLEYALCCDENNIEYFIEAIKSEYSQLGPALEQKVNSLHDMNEKAACVWLFIRAREKCKGAIAQYISQIIKKQCEMRKRGENIEKEFVIPDYLKEAVYCVTER
;
A
#
# COMPACT_ATOMS: atom_id res chain seq x y z
N LYS A 1 20.39 -14.65 -10.97
CA LYS A 1 19.18 -14.02 -11.48
C LYS A 1 18.01 -14.87 -11.01
N TYR A 2 17.19 -14.35 -10.14
CA TYR A 2 16.02 -15.05 -9.60
C TYR A 2 14.80 -14.72 -10.46
N ALA A 3 13.96 -15.72 -10.74
CA ALA A 3 12.64 -15.49 -11.32
C ALA A 3 11.65 -15.34 -10.16
N VAL A 4 11.00 -14.20 -10.08
CA VAL A 4 9.89 -13.95 -9.14
C VAL A 4 8.62 -13.86 -9.98
N GLU A 5 7.65 -14.68 -9.66
CA GLU A 5 6.32 -14.62 -10.25
C GLU A 5 5.38 -13.89 -9.29
N LEU A 6 4.62 -12.94 -9.82
CA LEU A 6 3.58 -12.24 -9.08
C LEU A 6 2.21 -12.82 -9.48
N VAL A 7 1.51 -13.39 -8.50
CA VAL A 7 0.15 -13.86 -8.69
C VAL A 7 -0.82 -12.85 -8.07
N ASN A 8 -1.58 -12.17 -8.91
CA ASN A 8 -2.67 -11.31 -8.44
C ASN A 8 -3.89 -12.18 -8.14
N VAL A 9 -4.30 -12.22 -6.87
CA VAL A 9 -5.49 -12.98 -6.42
C VAL A 9 -6.79 -12.23 -6.72
N ASP A 10 -6.68 -10.94 -7.10
CA ASP A 10 -7.79 -10.04 -7.42
C ASP A 10 -8.88 -9.94 -6.34
N SER A 11 -8.49 -10.26 -5.11
CA SER A 11 -9.36 -10.33 -3.94
C SER A 11 -8.54 -10.39 -2.67
N VAL A 12 -9.21 -10.24 -1.53
CA VAL A 12 -8.66 -10.51 -0.20
C VAL A 12 -8.82 -11.99 0.21
N ALA A 13 -9.38 -12.83 -0.65
CA ALA A 13 -9.66 -14.24 -0.38
C ALA A 13 -8.45 -15.14 -0.65
N PHE A 14 -7.40 -15.01 0.18
CA PHE A 14 -6.18 -15.82 0.06
C PHE A 14 -6.31 -17.27 0.53
N SER A 15 -7.30 -17.60 1.38
CA SER A 15 -7.40 -18.90 2.04
C SER A 15 -7.36 -20.12 1.09
N PRO A 16 -8.02 -20.13 -0.09
CA PRO A 16 -7.91 -21.23 -1.04
C PRO A 16 -6.48 -21.45 -1.54
N PHE A 17 -5.71 -20.36 -1.68
CA PHE A 17 -4.34 -20.41 -2.20
C PHE A 17 -3.32 -20.82 -1.13
N VAL A 18 -3.56 -20.47 0.15
CA VAL A 18 -2.69 -20.88 1.25
C VAL A 18 -2.50 -22.38 1.29
N ASN A 19 -3.60 -23.16 1.18
CA ASN A 19 -3.55 -24.61 1.15
C ASN A 19 -2.84 -25.16 -0.09
N LEU A 20 -2.96 -24.47 -1.22
CA LEU A 20 -2.34 -24.90 -2.48
C LEU A 20 -0.81 -24.79 -2.41
N PHE A 21 -0.30 -23.77 -1.72
CA PHE A 21 1.13 -23.49 -1.59
C PHE A 21 1.73 -24.00 -0.27
N SER A 22 0.96 -24.74 0.54
CA SER A 22 1.49 -25.36 1.75
C SER A 22 2.52 -26.45 1.42
N SER A 23 3.60 -26.50 2.19
CA SER A 23 4.68 -27.50 2.02
C SER A 23 4.22 -28.95 2.07
N GLN A 24 3.03 -29.23 2.62
CA GLN A 24 2.44 -30.57 2.68
C GLN A 24 1.85 -31.03 1.34
N ASN A 25 1.45 -30.10 0.46
CA ASN A 25 0.77 -30.43 -0.80
C ASN A 25 1.66 -30.24 -2.02
N VAL A 26 2.80 -29.60 -1.88
CA VAL A 26 3.65 -29.23 -3.01
C VAL A 26 5.01 -29.89 -2.81
N GLN A 27 5.22 -31.03 -3.43
CA GLN A 27 6.56 -31.47 -3.86
C GLN A 27 7.00 -30.57 -5.02
N THR A 28 7.36 -29.52 -4.75
CA THR A 28 7.41 -28.13 -5.02
C THR A 28 8.12 -27.76 -6.30
N CYS A 29 7.40 -27.10 -7.19
CA CYS A 29 7.97 -26.22 -8.20
C CYS A 29 8.39 -24.86 -7.61
N PHE A 30 7.91 -24.47 -6.41
CA PHE A 30 8.16 -23.17 -5.79
C PHE A 30 8.94 -23.33 -4.50
N SER A 31 10.15 -22.78 -4.44
CA SER A 31 10.99 -22.91 -3.26
C SER A 31 10.54 -21.99 -2.11
N LYS A 32 9.91 -20.84 -2.40
CA LYS A 32 9.42 -19.88 -1.40
C LYS A 32 8.20 -19.12 -1.90
N VAL A 33 7.25 -18.85 -1.00
CA VAL A 33 6.04 -18.07 -1.24
C VAL A 33 5.91 -17.01 -0.16
N ALA A 34 5.52 -15.82 -0.55
CA ALA A 34 5.16 -14.74 0.35
C ALA A 34 3.80 -14.15 -0.08
N ILE A 35 3.01 -13.73 0.89
CA ILE A 35 1.76 -13.01 0.65
C ILE A 35 1.96 -11.54 1.00
N VAL A 36 1.48 -10.67 0.12
CA VAL A 36 1.42 -9.23 0.34
C VAL A 36 -0.04 -8.80 0.40
N THR A 37 -0.44 -8.11 1.45
CA THR A 37 -1.83 -7.66 1.65
C THR A 37 -1.89 -6.36 2.45
N ASP A 38 -3.06 -5.74 2.49
CA ASP A 38 -3.37 -4.63 3.39
C ASP A 38 -3.75 -5.16 4.78
N ASP A 39 -3.44 -4.43 5.83
CA ASP A 39 -3.87 -4.80 7.18
C ASP A 39 -5.29 -4.35 7.52
N ASP A 40 -5.84 -3.41 6.73
CA ASP A 40 -7.22 -2.92 6.82
C ASP A 40 -7.67 -2.50 8.23
N ARG A 41 -6.73 -1.99 9.06
CA ARG A 41 -7.04 -1.52 10.41
C ARG A 41 -8.10 -0.43 10.40
N CYS A 42 -8.88 -0.33 11.48
CA CYS A 42 -9.92 0.68 11.64
C CYS A 42 -11.05 0.64 10.60
N THR A 43 -11.41 -0.56 10.10
CA THR A 43 -12.46 -0.72 9.09
C THR A 43 -13.84 -1.03 9.68
N LYS A 44 -13.93 -1.54 10.91
CA LYS A 44 -15.19 -1.91 11.54
C LYS A 44 -15.77 -0.78 12.39
N LYS A 45 -17.07 -0.49 12.26
CA LYS A 45 -17.78 0.51 13.07
C LYS A 45 -17.74 0.23 14.58
N SER A 46 -17.53 -1.01 15.00
CA SER A 46 -17.39 -1.41 16.39
C SER A 46 -16.03 -1.08 17.01
N GLU A 47 -15.05 -0.69 16.18
CA GLU A 47 -13.73 -0.31 16.67
C GLU A 47 -13.73 1.13 17.16
N THR A 48 -13.14 1.38 18.33
CA THR A 48 -13.05 2.73 18.93
C THR A 48 -12.33 3.74 18.05
N ASN A 49 -11.49 3.25 17.16
CA ASN A 49 -10.69 4.04 16.23
C ASN A 49 -11.27 4.06 14.80
N TYR A 50 -12.51 3.63 14.64
CA TYR A 50 -13.18 3.66 13.34
C TYR A 50 -13.29 5.08 12.81
N ILE A 51 -12.80 5.28 11.58
CA ILE A 51 -12.97 6.54 10.86
C ILE A 51 -14.17 6.42 9.96
N ASN A 52 -15.21 7.22 10.26
CA ASN A 52 -16.45 7.23 9.50
C ASN A 52 -16.18 7.60 8.02
N LYS A 53 -17.04 7.12 7.12
CA LYS A 53 -16.99 7.47 5.69
C LYS A 53 -17.21 8.97 5.43
N ASP A 54 -17.72 9.69 6.41
CA ASP A 54 -18.06 11.12 6.30
C ASP A 54 -16.82 12.04 6.37
N PHE A 55 -15.65 11.53 6.80
CA PHE A 55 -14.40 12.29 6.78
C PHE A 55 -13.81 12.34 5.39
N ASP A 56 -13.47 13.54 4.93
CA ASP A 56 -12.71 13.79 3.71
C ASP A 56 -11.30 14.34 4.05
N TYR A 57 -10.50 14.60 3.04
CA TYR A 57 -9.11 15.07 3.18
C TYR A 57 -8.98 16.39 3.95
N ASP A 58 -10.00 17.27 3.88
CA ASP A 58 -10.02 18.55 4.61
C ASP A 58 -10.15 18.38 6.13
N ASP A 59 -10.73 17.26 6.59
CA ASP A 59 -10.95 16.99 8.01
C ASP A 59 -9.67 16.53 8.73
N VAL A 60 -8.59 16.26 7.99
CA VAL A 60 -7.37 15.68 8.54
C VAL A 60 -6.71 16.62 9.55
N ASN A 61 -6.43 16.06 10.70
CA ASN A 61 -5.68 16.61 11.82
C ASN A 61 -4.96 15.47 12.56
N SER A 62 -4.20 15.81 13.61
CA SER A 62 -3.44 14.84 14.40
C SER A 62 -4.30 13.76 15.08
N ASP A 63 -5.54 14.07 15.46
CA ASP A 63 -6.47 13.11 16.07
C ASP A 63 -6.92 12.07 15.04
N ILE A 64 -7.27 12.49 13.83
CA ILE A 64 -7.71 11.59 12.75
C ILE A 64 -6.56 10.71 12.26
N SER A 65 -5.38 11.28 12.03
CA SER A 65 -4.21 10.50 11.62
C SER A 65 -3.77 9.52 12.71
N GLY A 66 -3.80 9.92 13.97
CA GLY A 66 -3.53 9.04 15.12
C GLY A 66 -4.54 7.90 15.22
N LYS A 67 -5.82 8.14 14.99
CA LYS A 67 -6.85 7.08 14.97
C LYS A 67 -6.64 6.10 13.83
N LEU A 68 -6.20 6.56 12.66
CA LEU A 68 -5.87 5.68 11.53
C LEU A 68 -4.74 4.71 11.86
N LEU A 69 -3.74 5.15 12.62
CA LEU A 69 -2.56 4.37 12.94
C LEU A 69 -2.72 3.48 14.18
N SER A 70 -3.52 3.91 15.16
CA SER A 70 -3.66 3.23 16.46
C SER A 70 -4.49 1.95 16.42
N GLY A 71 -5.21 1.69 15.33
CA GLY A 71 -6.02 0.47 15.17
C GLY A 71 -5.15 -0.79 15.03
N THR A 72 -5.74 -1.92 15.42
CA THR A 72 -5.15 -3.24 15.16
C THR A 72 -5.47 -3.70 13.75
N PRO A 73 -4.65 -4.58 13.14
CA PRO A 73 -4.99 -5.24 11.89
C PRO A 73 -6.38 -5.88 11.95
N SER A 74 -7.06 -5.91 10.81
CA SER A 74 -8.40 -6.51 10.73
C SER A 74 -8.38 -8.00 11.13
N GLU A 75 -9.52 -8.50 11.62
CA GLU A 75 -9.66 -9.91 11.98
C GLU A 75 -9.30 -10.83 10.80
N ARG A 76 -9.76 -10.50 9.59
CA ARG A 76 -9.39 -11.18 8.35
C ARG A 76 -7.86 -11.28 8.18
N CYS A 77 -7.15 -10.20 8.42
CA CYS A 77 -5.70 -10.15 8.27
C CYS A 77 -5.00 -11.04 9.33
N ASN A 78 -5.51 -11.03 10.57
CA ASN A 78 -4.98 -11.88 11.65
C ASN A 78 -5.25 -13.37 11.41
N GLU A 79 -6.42 -13.73 10.89
CA GLU A 79 -6.76 -15.09 10.50
C GLU A 79 -5.87 -15.60 9.36
N LEU A 80 -5.66 -14.76 8.33
CA LEU A 80 -4.75 -15.06 7.23
C LEU A 80 -3.32 -15.31 7.74
N GLU A 81 -2.80 -14.42 8.59
CA GLU A 81 -1.46 -14.56 9.15
C GLU A 81 -1.31 -15.86 9.97
N THR A 82 -2.33 -16.18 10.75
CA THR A 82 -2.35 -17.44 11.54
C THR A 82 -2.33 -18.66 10.63
N SER A 83 -3.16 -18.68 9.60
CA SER A 83 -3.25 -19.78 8.65
C SER A 83 -1.96 -19.95 7.84
N CYS A 84 -1.35 -18.84 7.41
CA CYS A 84 -0.09 -18.84 6.67
C CYS A 84 1.08 -19.32 7.54
N ARG A 85 1.15 -18.86 8.78
CA ARG A 85 2.19 -19.30 9.75
C ARG A 85 2.17 -20.80 9.97
N ALA A 86 0.98 -21.40 10.04
CA ALA A 86 0.82 -22.85 10.21
C ALA A 86 1.43 -23.70 9.08
N VAL A 87 1.59 -23.09 7.89
CA VAL A 87 2.14 -23.76 6.69
C VAL A 87 3.47 -23.17 6.21
N GLY A 88 4.08 -22.28 7.00
CA GLY A 88 5.40 -21.70 6.70
C GLY A 88 5.39 -20.61 5.63
N ILE A 89 4.27 -19.96 5.38
CA ILE A 89 4.14 -18.84 4.45
C ILE A 89 4.24 -17.51 5.22
N ASN A 90 5.11 -16.61 4.77
CA ASN A 90 5.23 -15.28 5.35
C ASN A 90 4.20 -14.30 4.75
N VAL A 91 3.60 -13.47 5.62
CA VAL A 91 2.64 -12.44 5.23
C VAL A 91 3.25 -11.07 5.51
N PHE A 92 3.33 -10.24 4.49
CA PHE A 92 3.82 -8.86 4.55
C PHE A 92 2.65 -7.90 4.37
N LYS A 93 2.53 -6.95 5.28
CA LYS A 93 1.31 -6.13 5.41
C LYS A 93 1.61 -4.66 5.20
N ALA A 94 0.85 -4.01 4.33
CA ALA A 94 0.79 -2.56 4.31
C ALA A 94 0.07 -2.06 5.57
N THR A 95 0.61 -1.04 6.21
CA THR A 95 -0.12 -0.31 7.24
C THR A 95 -1.31 0.39 6.59
N LYS A 96 -2.52 0.05 7.01
CA LYS A 96 -3.79 0.52 6.47
C LYS A 96 -4.07 -0.03 5.07
N THR A 97 -3.53 0.58 4.04
CA THR A 97 -3.62 0.13 2.64
C THR A 97 -2.32 0.43 1.90
N LEU A 98 -2.16 -0.17 0.72
CA LEU A 98 -1.01 0.11 -0.15
C LEU A 98 -0.86 1.61 -0.44
N GLU A 99 -1.95 2.30 -0.76
CA GLU A 99 -1.91 3.73 -1.09
C GLU A 99 -1.44 4.56 0.11
N TYR A 100 -1.93 4.23 1.32
CA TYR A 100 -1.49 4.89 2.55
C TYR A 100 0.01 4.68 2.79
N ALA A 101 0.47 3.44 2.72
CA ALA A 101 1.87 3.09 2.96
C ALA A 101 2.82 3.74 1.93
N LEU A 102 2.40 3.86 0.68
CA LEU A 102 3.15 4.56 -0.36
C LEU A 102 3.24 6.07 -0.09
N CYS A 103 2.16 6.68 0.42
CA CYS A 103 2.13 8.11 0.74
C CYS A 103 2.88 8.50 2.03
N CYS A 104 3.40 7.54 2.79
CA CYS A 104 4.23 7.82 3.97
C CYS A 104 5.67 8.26 3.63
N ASP A 105 5.99 8.47 2.36
CA ASP A 105 7.27 8.98 1.89
C ASP A 105 7.09 10.30 1.14
N GLU A 106 7.98 11.28 1.39
CA GLU A 106 7.87 12.63 0.83
C GLU A 106 7.97 12.65 -0.70
N ASN A 107 8.82 11.82 -1.29
CA ASN A 107 8.94 11.75 -2.75
C ASN A 107 7.69 11.12 -3.37
N ASN A 108 7.20 10.06 -2.75
CA ASN A 108 6.03 9.35 -3.26
C ASN A 108 4.77 10.22 -3.22
N ILE A 109 4.54 10.93 -2.11
CA ILE A 109 3.33 11.74 -1.93
C ILE A 109 3.19 12.82 -3.02
N GLU A 110 4.31 13.39 -3.47
CA GLU A 110 4.31 14.35 -4.57
C GLU A 110 3.80 13.71 -5.87
N TYR A 111 4.24 12.50 -6.20
CA TYR A 111 3.75 11.78 -7.38
C TYR A 111 2.26 11.45 -7.29
N PHE A 112 1.75 11.14 -6.09
CA PHE A 112 0.32 10.96 -5.87
C PHE A 112 -0.46 12.24 -6.09
N ILE A 113 0.04 13.38 -5.58
CA ILE A 113 -0.57 14.70 -5.79
C ILE A 113 -0.58 15.07 -7.28
N GLU A 114 0.52 14.85 -8.00
CA GLU A 114 0.59 15.10 -9.44
C GLU A 114 -0.44 14.24 -10.22
N ALA A 115 -0.53 12.96 -9.89
CA ALA A 115 -1.52 12.07 -10.49
C ALA A 115 -2.95 12.54 -10.21
N ILE A 116 -3.24 12.94 -8.96
CA ILE A 116 -4.56 13.46 -8.58
C ILE A 116 -4.86 14.79 -9.30
N LYS A 117 -3.89 15.68 -9.42
CA LYS A 117 -4.06 16.95 -10.16
C LYS A 117 -4.37 16.74 -11.63
N SER A 118 -3.81 15.70 -12.25
CA SER A 118 -4.10 15.36 -13.64
C SER A 118 -5.55 14.91 -13.85
N GLU A 119 -6.14 14.24 -12.87
CA GLU A 119 -7.52 13.71 -12.93
C GLU A 119 -8.55 14.72 -12.38
N TYR A 120 -8.17 15.52 -11.38
CA TYR A 120 -9.04 16.43 -10.66
C TYR A 120 -8.48 17.86 -10.69
N SER A 121 -8.65 18.56 -11.80
CA SER A 121 -8.07 19.88 -12.05
C SER A 121 -8.48 20.96 -11.02
N GLN A 122 -9.64 20.84 -10.38
CA GLN A 122 -10.11 21.77 -9.35
C GLN A 122 -9.76 21.31 -7.94
N LEU A 123 -9.96 20.03 -7.62
CA LEU A 123 -9.76 19.49 -6.27
C LEU A 123 -8.29 19.14 -6.00
N GLY A 124 -7.53 18.78 -7.02
CA GLY A 124 -6.11 18.44 -6.87
C GLY A 124 -5.27 19.58 -6.28
N PRO A 125 -5.38 20.82 -6.78
CA PRO A 125 -4.69 21.96 -6.17
C PRO A 125 -5.12 22.25 -4.72
N ALA A 126 -6.40 22.05 -4.37
CA ALA A 126 -6.87 22.20 -3.00
C ALA A 126 -6.29 21.13 -2.08
N LEU A 127 -6.24 19.88 -2.53
CA LEU A 127 -5.55 18.80 -1.83
C LEU A 127 -4.06 19.12 -1.61
N GLU A 128 -3.36 19.56 -2.64
CA GLU A 128 -1.94 19.95 -2.56
C GLU A 128 -1.73 21.06 -1.51
N GLN A 129 -2.58 22.08 -1.52
CA GLN A 129 -2.52 23.16 -0.53
C GLN A 129 -2.73 22.62 0.90
N LYS A 130 -3.71 21.72 1.10
CA LYS A 130 -3.95 21.09 2.39
C LYS A 130 -2.75 20.25 2.84
N VAL A 131 -2.21 19.40 1.99
CA VAL A 131 -1.04 18.57 2.30
C VAL A 131 0.17 19.42 2.67
N ASN A 132 0.41 20.52 1.93
CA ASN A 132 1.52 21.44 2.20
C ASN A 132 1.36 22.21 3.52
N SER A 133 0.14 22.36 4.03
CA SER A 133 -0.13 22.97 5.34
C SER A 133 0.13 22.03 6.52
N LEU A 134 0.28 20.72 6.28
CA LEU A 134 0.54 19.71 7.29
C LEU A 134 2.05 19.51 7.46
N HIS A 135 2.49 19.22 8.68
CA HIS A 135 3.92 19.01 8.99
C HIS A 135 4.28 17.54 9.17
N ASP A 136 3.37 16.75 9.73
CA ASP A 136 3.57 15.34 10.00
C ASP A 136 3.28 14.48 8.76
N MET A 137 4.17 13.54 8.44
CA MET A 137 4.01 12.67 7.26
C MET A 137 2.79 11.77 7.35
N ASN A 138 2.40 11.33 8.55
CA ASN A 138 1.21 10.50 8.69
C ASN A 138 -0.06 11.31 8.45
N GLU A 139 -0.07 12.60 8.83
CA GLU A 139 -1.18 13.50 8.48
C GLU A 139 -1.25 13.72 6.97
N LYS A 140 -0.12 13.95 6.31
CA LYS A 140 -0.05 14.10 4.86
C LYS A 140 -0.55 12.83 4.16
N ALA A 141 -0.06 11.65 4.58
CA ALA A 141 -0.49 10.36 4.03
C ALA A 141 -1.98 10.10 4.28
N ALA A 142 -2.50 10.42 5.46
CA ALA A 142 -3.91 10.32 5.79
C ALA A 142 -4.77 11.22 4.89
N CYS A 143 -4.30 12.45 4.62
CA CYS A 143 -4.96 13.42 3.75
C CYS A 143 -5.13 12.87 2.34
N VAL A 144 -4.05 12.41 1.71
CA VAL A 144 -4.11 11.82 0.36
C VAL A 144 -4.93 10.54 0.35
N TRP A 145 -4.77 9.67 1.34
CA TRP A 145 -5.52 8.44 1.45
C TRP A 145 -7.04 8.67 1.58
N LEU A 146 -7.48 9.64 2.40
CA LEU A 146 -8.90 10.00 2.55
C LEU A 146 -9.47 10.55 1.24
N PHE A 147 -8.70 11.38 0.53
CA PHE A 147 -9.08 11.87 -0.80
C PHE A 147 -9.35 10.71 -1.77
N ILE A 148 -8.42 9.75 -1.85
CA ILE A 148 -8.53 8.58 -2.72
C ILE A 148 -9.71 7.70 -2.31
N ARG A 149 -9.88 7.45 -1.00
CA ARG A 149 -10.96 6.63 -0.47
C ARG A 149 -12.34 7.17 -0.81
N ALA A 150 -12.51 8.49 -0.73
CA ALA A 150 -13.77 9.15 -1.06
C ALA A 150 -14.06 9.11 -2.57
N ARG A 151 -13.02 8.88 -3.40
CA ARG A 151 -13.08 8.96 -4.87
C ARG A 151 -12.50 7.70 -5.52
N GLU A 152 -13.06 6.54 -5.23
CA GLU A 152 -12.54 5.22 -5.64
C GLU A 152 -12.18 5.12 -7.14
N LYS A 153 -12.88 5.85 -8.00
CA LYS A 153 -12.62 5.86 -9.46
C LYS A 153 -11.24 6.39 -9.84
N CYS A 154 -10.58 7.17 -8.97
CA CYS A 154 -9.24 7.69 -9.25
C CYS A 154 -8.11 6.67 -9.02
N LYS A 155 -8.36 5.56 -8.31
CA LYS A 155 -7.32 4.57 -8.00
C LYS A 155 -6.63 4.02 -9.25
N GLY A 156 -7.40 3.69 -10.29
CA GLY A 156 -6.84 3.17 -11.55
C GLY A 156 -5.93 4.18 -12.25
N ALA A 157 -6.37 5.43 -12.34
CA ALA A 157 -5.59 6.50 -12.96
C ALA A 157 -4.29 6.79 -12.17
N ILE A 158 -4.38 6.85 -10.85
CA ILE A 158 -3.20 7.02 -9.97
C ILE A 158 -2.23 5.85 -10.15
N ALA A 159 -2.71 4.61 -10.12
CA ALA A 159 -1.88 3.43 -10.29
C ALA A 159 -1.16 3.43 -11.65
N GLN A 160 -1.86 3.83 -12.72
CA GLN A 160 -1.28 3.96 -14.05
C GLN A 160 -0.19 5.04 -14.07
N TYR A 161 -0.44 6.20 -13.50
CA TYR A 161 0.54 7.29 -13.42
C TYR A 161 1.81 6.86 -12.66
N ILE A 162 1.64 6.30 -11.47
CA ILE A 162 2.75 5.80 -10.64
C ILE A 162 3.56 4.72 -11.38
N SER A 163 2.89 3.80 -12.08
CA SER A 163 3.58 2.76 -12.85
C SER A 163 4.43 3.33 -13.97
N GLN A 164 3.99 4.41 -14.63
CA GLN A 164 4.77 5.11 -15.66
C GLN A 164 6.00 5.79 -15.06
N ILE A 165 5.88 6.43 -13.88
CA ILE A 165 7.00 7.01 -13.15
C ILE A 165 8.04 5.95 -12.80
N ILE A 166 7.63 4.85 -12.19
CA ILE A 166 8.53 3.75 -11.82
C ILE A 166 9.23 3.19 -13.06
N LYS A 167 8.49 2.95 -14.16
CA LYS A 167 9.07 2.48 -15.41
C LYS A 167 10.13 3.44 -15.94
N LYS A 168 9.83 4.73 -16.00
CA LYS A 168 10.77 5.78 -16.44
C LYS A 168 12.03 5.77 -15.58
N GLN A 169 11.89 5.72 -14.26
CA GLN A 169 13.03 5.69 -13.33
C GLN A 169 13.89 4.43 -13.51
N CYS A 170 13.27 3.27 -13.73
CA CYS A 170 13.99 2.03 -14.04
C CYS A 170 14.79 2.14 -15.34
N GLU A 171 14.27 2.82 -16.36
CA GLU A 171 14.98 3.06 -17.62
C GLU A 171 16.12 4.06 -17.43
N MET A 172 15.93 5.13 -16.66
CA MET A 172 16.98 6.09 -16.31
C MET A 172 18.15 5.41 -15.59
N ARG A 173 17.85 4.56 -14.59
CA ARG A 173 18.88 3.79 -13.88
C ARG A 173 19.69 2.88 -14.81
N LYS A 174 19.03 2.19 -15.76
CA LYS A 174 19.73 1.36 -16.74
C LYS A 174 20.70 2.16 -17.62
N ARG A 175 20.41 3.45 -17.85
CA ARG A 175 21.26 4.37 -18.62
C ARG A 175 22.30 5.10 -17.77
N GLY A 176 22.27 4.90 -16.43
CA GLY A 176 23.17 5.61 -15.50
C GLY A 176 22.82 7.08 -15.31
N GLU A 177 21.59 7.47 -15.61
CA GLU A 177 21.08 8.83 -15.44
C GLU A 177 20.72 9.12 -13.97
N ASN A 178 20.92 10.36 -13.54
CA ASN A 178 20.53 10.79 -12.20
C ASN A 178 19.01 10.92 -12.09
N ILE A 179 18.45 10.48 -10.97
CA ILE A 179 17.03 10.61 -10.63
C ILE A 179 16.94 11.57 -9.44
N GLU A 180 16.43 12.77 -9.64
CA GLU A 180 16.34 13.81 -8.61
C GLU A 180 15.39 13.41 -7.48
N LYS A 181 14.21 12.88 -7.83
CA LYS A 181 13.21 12.36 -6.89
C LYS A 181 12.94 10.91 -7.20
N GLU A 182 13.49 10.04 -6.38
CA GLU A 182 13.31 8.61 -6.56
C GLU A 182 12.02 8.15 -5.91
N PHE A 183 11.24 7.30 -6.64
CA PHE A 183 10.09 6.63 -6.04
C PHE A 183 10.57 5.58 -5.03
N VAL A 184 10.13 5.67 -3.79
CA VAL A 184 10.57 4.83 -2.69
C VAL A 184 9.61 3.65 -2.51
N ILE A 185 10.14 2.45 -2.60
CA ILE A 185 9.37 1.23 -2.34
C ILE A 185 9.28 1.02 -0.83
N PRO A 186 8.09 0.82 -0.24
CA PRO A 186 7.93 0.53 1.18
C PRO A 186 8.66 -0.75 1.60
N ASP A 187 9.14 -0.77 2.84
CA ASP A 187 10.00 -1.87 3.32
C ASP A 187 9.29 -3.22 3.32
N TYR A 188 8.01 -3.29 3.68
CA TYR A 188 7.25 -4.54 3.64
C TYR A 188 7.22 -5.19 2.24
N LEU A 189 7.25 -4.39 1.15
CA LEU A 189 7.35 -4.90 -0.22
C LEU A 189 8.76 -5.40 -0.54
N LYS A 190 9.79 -4.67 -0.08
CA LYS A 190 11.20 -5.12 -0.24
C LYS A 190 11.42 -6.43 0.52
N GLU A 191 10.94 -6.51 1.76
CA GLU A 191 11.04 -7.70 2.60
C GLU A 191 10.32 -8.90 1.97
N ALA A 192 9.14 -8.71 1.37
CA ALA A 192 8.44 -9.76 0.64
C ALA A 192 9.27 -10.29 -0.53
N VAL A 193 9.90 -9.40 -1.31
CA VAL A 193 10.78 -9.80 -2.42
C VAL A 193 12.02 -10.51 -1.89
N TYR A 194 12.67 -10.01 -0.85
CA TYR A 194 13.84 -10.66 -0.24
C TYR A 194 13.48 -12.05 0.31
N CYS A 195 12.33 -12.18 0.97
CA CYS A 195 11.87 -13.47 1.50
C CYS A 195 11.81 -14.56 0.43
N VAL A 196 11.41 -14.25 -0.78
CA VAL A 196 11.30 -15.25 -1.88
C VAL A 196 12.57 -15.37 -2.73
N THR A 197 13.51 -14.43 -2.61
CA THR A 197 14.74 -14.40 -3.41
C THR A 197 15.98 -14.82 -2.64
N GLU A 198 16.03 -14.68 -1.33
CA GLU A 198 17.15 -15.14 -0.51
C GLU A 198 17.14 -16.66 -0.37
N ARG A 199 18.34 -17.26 -0.41
CA ARG A 199 18.57 -18.71 -0.23
C ARG A 199 18.79 -19.07 1.22
#